data_abcb236077f1afa2217a851c29392cbb
#
_entry.id   abcb236077f1afa2217a851c29392cbb
#
_cell.length_a   1.000
_cell.length_b   1.000
_cell.length_c   1.000
_cell.angle_alpha   90.00
_cell.angle_beta   90.00
_cell.angle_gamma   90.00
#
_symmetry.space_group_name_H-M   'P 1'
#
loop_
_entity.id
_entity.type
_entity.pdbx_description
1 polymer ?
#
loop_
_entity_poly.entity_id
_entity_poly.type
_entity_poly.pdbx_seq_one_letter_code
_entity_poly.pdbx_strand_id
1 'polypeptide(L)'
;MFFKKKSARQSVESDGLVTRTKALKSNEIQAQSLAECELVGGTALVLAFISPHCNFNEVNRRLMDAMPYAKQIIGIMTAGELGGSQQVDKLYHDAPSSWDRVIVHAFSARLFEQLSIHSVPLFPHEKNASTSLYAQSEQRVQKIINELKKVKVPFEIDSRDTISLTYFDGAIGSEDFFTKAMYQSKQFPCYFIGGSAGGKLDFKNAPVAVNGEIKSDSVVMCFAKVAPGYRYGIMKSHNFDNTQHGFDIVDFNPMTRTLSSVLNDQLQLQTPVEWLCHYFNCTPQNLESKLNEYSFGVEVGDEMFIRSVATINADGSLSFFSDFGFGERLFLVKAKDFVQSTTADYRKFLAGKPSKPVAMILNDCILRRLNDPESLSWGLRVGFLHVW
;
A
#
# COMPACT_ATOMS: atom_id res chain seq x y z
N MET A 1 59.59 -17.23 2.44
CA MET A 1 58.36 -18.05 2.34
C MET A 1 57.28 -17.39 3.17
N PHE A 2 56.45 -16.52 2.55
CA PHE A 2 55.41 -15.77 3.26
C PHE A 2 54.06 -16.46 3.05
N PHE A 3 53.47 -17.00 4.08
CA PHE A 3 52.11 -17.53 4.07
C PHE A 3 51.12 -16.39 4.29
N LYS A 4 50.34 -16.04 3.28
CA LYS A 4 49.13 -15.22 3.42
C LYS A 4 48.04 -16.04 4.12
N LYS A 5 47.71 -15.73 5.36
CA LYS A 5 46.48 -16.20 6.02
C LYS A 5 45.28 -15.54 5.29
N LYS A 6 44.56 -16.31 4.50
CA LYS A 6 43.20 -15.92 4.04
C LYS A 6 42.28 -15.90 5.27
N SER A 7 41.65 -14.79 5.52
CA SER A 7 40.63 -14.65 6.56
C SER A 7 39.35 -15.41 6.12
N ALA A 8 39.15 -16.55 6.75
CA ALA A 8 38.00 -17.43 6.54
C ALA A 8 36.80 -17.02 7.44
N ARG A 9 36.49 -15.72 7.54
CA ARG A 9 35.43 -15.26 8.44
C ARG A 9 34.32 -14.45 7.77
N GLN A 10 34.30 -14.31 6.45
CA GLN A 10 33.26 -13.55 5.73
C GLN A 10 32.32 -14.39 4.85
N SER A 11 32.49 -15.70 4.73
CA SER A 11 31.74 -16.56 3.82
C SER A 11 30.62 -17.40 4.44
N VAL A 12 30.40 -17.35 5.75
CA VAL A 12 29.46 -18.27 6.44
C VAL A 12 28.08 -17.60 6.74
N GLU A 13 27.94 -16.26 6.70
CA GLU A 13 26.67 -15.58 6.97
C GLU A 13 25.80 -15.33 5.73
N SER A 14 26.30 -15.45 4.51
CA SER A 14 25.53 -15.19 3.29
C SER A 14 24.74 -16.38 2.76
N ASP A 15 25.08 -17.59 3.15
CA ASP A 15 24.52 -18.82 2.55
C ASP A 15 23.06 -19.15 2.94
N GLY A 16 22.48 -18.42 3.89
CA GLY A 16 21.11 -18.66 4.36
C GLY A 16 20.11 -17.52 4.11
N LEU A 17 20.55 -16.33 3.69
CA LEU A 17 19.68 -15.18 3.56
C LEU A 17 18.81 -15.27 2.31
N VAL A 18 17.49 -15.23 2.52
CA VAL A 18 16.50 -15.25 1.43
C VAL A 18 16.01 -13.86 1.04
N THR A 19 16.40 -12.82 1.80
CA THR A 19 16.12 -11.42 1.49
C THR A 19 17.26 -10.50 1.89
N ARG A 20 17.37 -9.37 1.21
CA ARG A 20 18.29 -8.29 1.55
C ARG A 20 17.62 -6.94 1.34
N THR A 21 17.79 -6.05 2.31
CA THR A 21 17.32 -4.65 2.20
C THR A 21 18.51 -3.71 2.22
N LYS A 22 18.52 -2.75 1.29
CA LYS A 22 19.54 -1.70 1.18
C LYS A 22 18.90 -0.35 1.07
N ALA A 23 19.36 0.60 1.87
CA ALA A 23 18.99 2.01 1.76
C ALA A 23 20.13 2.78 1.09
N LEU A 24 19.83 3.55 0.05
CA LEU A 24 20.80 4.26 -0.78
C LEU A 24 20.28 5.66 -1.12
N LYS A 25 21.19 6.57 -1.47
CA LYS A 25 20.82 7.77 -2.24
C LYS A 25 20.72 7.40 -3.72
N SER A 26 20.00 8.19 -4.50
CA SER A 26 19.81 7.93 -5.92
C SER A 26 21.12 7.92 -6.72
N ASN A 27 22.09 8.73 -6.32
CA ASN A 27 23.41 8.78 -6.94
C ASN A 27 24.35 7.64 -6.53
N GLU A 28 24.04 6.90 -5.48
CA GLU A 28 24.80 5.75 -4.98
C GLU A 28 24.40 4.44 -5.65
N ILE A 29 23.39 4.45 -6.51
CA ILE A 29 22.90 3.24 -7.21
C ILE A 29 23.91 2.85 -8.29
N GLN A 30 24.67 1.81 -7.99
CA GLN A 30 25.68 1.21 -8.89
C GLN A 30 25.90 -0.26 -8.50
N ALA A 31 26.47 -1.06 -9.40
CA ALA A 31 26.65 -2.50 -9.21
C ALA A 31 27.34 -2.86 -7.89
N GLN A 32 28.40 -2.10 -7.53
CA GLN A 32 29.16 -2.36 -6.30
C GLN A 32 28.32 -2.15 -5.02
N SER A 33 27.49 -1.09 -4.97
CA SER A 33 26.67 -0.79 -3.81
C SER A 33 25.49 -1.76 -3.64
N LEU A 34 25.09 -2.44 -4.70
CA LEU A 34 23.98 -3.40 -4.70
C LEU A 34 24.45 -4.88 -4.84
N ALA A 35 25.76 -5.12 -4.83
CA ALA A 35 26.30 -6.48 -4.97
C ALA A 35 25.79 -7.47 -3.91
N GLU A 36 25.53 -7.00 -2.68
CA GLU A 36 24.95 -7.82 -1.62
C GLU A 36 23.49 -8.21 -1.85
N CYS A 37 22.78 -7.56 -2.80
CA CYS A 37 21.43 -7.90 -3.22
C CYS A 37 21.40 -9.04 -4.26
N GLU A 38 22.55 -9.48 -4.75
CA GLU A 38 22.70 -10.74 -5.50
C GLU A 38 22.66 -11.92 -4.53
N LEU A 39 21.47 -12.50 -4.38
CA LEU A 39 21.20 -13.52 -3.38
C LEU A 39 21.57 -14.91 -3.88
N VAL A 40 22.02 -15.77 -2.95
CA VAL A 40 22.28 -17.17 -3.25
C VAL A 40 21.00 -17.87 -3.74
N GLY A 41 21.12 -18.58 -4.86
CA GLY A 41 20.00 -19.18 -5.59
C GLY A 41 19.35 -18.24 -6.60
N GLY A 42 19.88 -17.02 -6.75
CA GLY A 42 19.40 -15.98 -7.67
C GLY A 42 18.40 -15.01 -7.01
N THR A 43 18.38 -13.79 -7.53
CA THR A 43 17.43 -12.74 -7.11
C THR A 43 16.22 -12.76 -8.03
N ALA A 44 15.08 -13.21 -7.52
CA ALA A 44 13.87 -13.37 -8.33
C ALA A 44 13.08 -12.07 -8.46
N LEU A 45 12.99 -11.30 -7.37
CA LEU A 45 12.21 -10.06 -7.30
C LEU A 45 12.97 -9.00 -6.53
N VAL A 46 12.89 -7.78 -7.01
CA VAL A 46 13.32 -6.58 -6.29
C VAL A 46 12.15 -5.62 -6.22
N LEU A 47 11.84 -5.14 -5.02
CA LEU A 47 10.97 -3.99 -4.80
C LEU A 47 11.86 -2.79 -4.47
N ALA A 48 11.74 -1.73 -5.27
CA ALA A 48 12.46 -0.49 -5.05
C ALA A 48 11.48 0.61 -4.66
N PHE A 49 11.55 1.06 -3.41
CA PHE A 49 10.74 2.16 -2.88
C PHE A 49 11.53 3.45 -3.06
N ILE A 50 11.02 4.36 -3.90
CA ILE A 50 11.76 5.49 -4.44
C ILE A 50 11.13 6.79 -3.97
N SER A 51 11.94 7.65 -3.33
CA SER A 51 11.52 8.99 -2.93
C SER A 51 10.93 9.79 -4.11
N PRO A 52 9.86 10.55 -3.90
CA PRO A 52 9.24 11.36 -4.95
C PRO A 52 10.10 12.56 -5.38
N HIS A 53 11.17 12.88 -4.64
CA HIS A 53 12.12 13.94 -4.99
C HIS A 53 13.27 13.46 -5.87
N CYS A 54 13.42 12.13 -6.05
CA CYS A 54 14.33 11.55 -7.03
C CYS A 54 13.76 11.67 -8.45
N ASN A 55 14.64 11.65 -9.45
CA ASN A 55 14.21 11.42 -10.82
C ASN A 55 13.84 9.94 -10.98
N PHE A 56 12.55 9.63 -10.97
CA PHE A 56 12.02 8.28 -10.94
C PHE A 56 12.48 7.44 -12.16
N ASN A 57 12.48 8.04 -13.36
CA ASN A 57 12.94 7.36 -14.58
C ASN A 57 14.41 7.00 -14.51
N GLU A 58 15.22 7.96 -14.08
CA GLU A 58 16.67 7.77 -13.95
C GLU A 58 17.03 6.72 -12.90
N VAL A 59 16.33 6.73 -11.76
CA VAL A 59 16.52 5.73 -10.70
C VAL A 59 16.18 4.33 -11.21
N ASN A 60 15.05 4.16 -11.88
CA ASN A 60 14.68 2.85 -12.45
C ASN A 60 15.68 2.36 -13.48
N ARG A 61 16.17 3.25 -14.35
CA ARG A 61 17.23 2.91 -15.32
C ARG A 61 18.50 2.46 -14.60
N ARG A 62 18.97 3.21 -13.60
CA ARG A 62 20.17 2.85 -12.82
C ARG A 62 20.02 1.52 -12.09
N LEU A 63 18.83 1.22 -11.55
CA LEU A 63 18.56 -0.07 -10.92
C LEU A 63 18.69 -1.22 -11.92
N MET A 64 18.15 -1.07 -13.13
CA MET A 64 18.31 -2.07 -14.19
C MET A 64 19.77 -2.28 -14.56
N ASP A 65 20.55 -1.19 -14.71
CA ASP A 65 21.98 -1.26 -15.05
C ASP A 65 22.82 -1.89 -13.91
N ALA A 66 22.44 -1.59 -12.65
CA ALA A 66 23.20 -2.03 -11.48
C ALA A 66 22.86 -3.45 -11.00
N MET A 67 21.68 -3.99 -11.39
CA MET A 67 21.17 -5.29 -10.92
C MET A 67 20.79 -6.21 -12.08
N PRO A 68 21.69 -6.48 -13.06
CA PRO A 68 21.40 -7.34 -14.20
C PRO A 68 21.11 -8.80 -13.80
N TYR A 69 21.45 -9.18 -12.57
CA TYR A 69 21.18 -10.48 -11.98
C TYR A 69 19.74 -10.63 -11.46
N ALA A 70 19.00 -9.52 -11.27
CA ALA A 70 17.61 -9.55 -10.80
C ALA A 70 16.67 -9.93 -11.97
N LYS A 71 15.81 -10.92 -11.75
CA LYS A 71 14.86 -11.36 -12.78
C LYS A 71 13.73 -10.35 -13.00
N GLN A 72 13.26 -9.72 -11.92
CA GLN A 72 12.17 -8.74 -11.94
C GLN A 72 12.48 -7.59 -10.99
N ILE A 73 12.23 -6.36 -11.43
CA ILE A 73 12.34 -5.15 -10.59
C ILE A 73 11.04 -4.37 -10.70
N ILE A 74 10.43 -4.07 -9.55
CA ILE A 74 9.26 -3.18 -9.45
C ILE A 74 9.72 -1.93 -8.71
N GLY A 75 9.68 -0.78 -9.38
CA GLY A 75 9.92 0.53 -8.80
C GLY A 75 8.60 1.18 -8.39
N ILE A 76 8.52 1.69 -7.17
CA ILE A 76 7.32 2.30 -6.60
C ILE A 76 7.70 3.67 -6.05
N MET A 77 7.07 4.74 -6.53
CA MET A 77 7.24 6.06 -5.93
C MET A 77 6.49 6.10 -4.60
N THR A 78 7.16 6.52 -3.54
CA THR A 78 6.60 6.57 -2.19
C THR A 78 6.29 8.01 -1.76
N ALA A 79 5.67 8.16 -0.59
CA ALA A 79 5.54 9.45 0.11
C ALA A 79 6.40 9.46 1.38
N GLY A 80 7.37 8.57 1.47
CA GLY A 80 8.31 8.37 2.57
C GLY A 80 8.67 6.90 2.71
N GLU A 81 9.92 6.62 2.96
CA GLU A 81 10.47 5.27 2.94
C GLU A 81 10.52 4.67 4.35
N LEU A 82 10.15 3.39 4.41
CA LEU A 82 10.35 2.52 5.55
C LEU A 82 11.36 1.44 5.15
N GLY A 83 12.36 1.25 5.96
CA GLY A 83 13.31 0.18 5.70
C GLY A 83 14.34 0.08 6.81
N GLY A 84 14.76 -1.14 7.09
CA GLY A 84 15.79 -1.40 8.08
C GLY A 84 16.48 -2.71 7.84
N SER A 85 17.75 -2.78 8.19
CA SER A 85 18.46 -4.04 8.45
C SER A 85 18.24 -4.39 9.92
N GLN A 86 18.56 -5.63 10.33
CA GLN A 86 18.36 -6.16 11.69
C GLN A 86 18.97 -5.32 12.85
N GLN A 87 19.68 -4.23 12.54
CA GLN A 87 20.40 -3.39 13.50
C GLN A 87 19.94 -1.92 13.49
N VAL A 88 18.78 -1.60 12.95
CA VAL A 88 18.34 -0.19 12.83
C VAL A 88 17.33 0.15 13.91
N ASP A 89 17.67 1.11 14.75
CA ASP A 89 16.79 1.65 15.79
C ASP A 89 15.62 2.46 15.22
N LYS A 90 15.69 2.85 13.95
CA LYS A 90 14.64 3.59 13.23
C LYS A 90 14.29 2.88 11.92
N LEU A 91 13.04 2.51 11.74
CA LEU A 91 12.52 1.99 10.46
C LEU A 91 12.20 3.11 9.48
N TYR A 92 11.76 4.26 9.97
CA TYR A 92 11.48 5.43 9.15
C TYR A 92 12.77 6.19 8.84
N HIS A 93 12.97 6.47 7.57
CA HIS A 93 13.97 7.44 7.14
C HIS A 93 13.38 8.85 7.26
N ASP A 94 14.15 9.76 7.86
CA ASP A 94 13.74 11.15 7.95
C ASP A 94 13.49 11.71 6.54
N ALA A 95 12.35 12.38 6.38
CA ALA A 95 11.90 12.95 5.13
C ALA A 95 11.77 14.48 5.30
N PRO A 96 12.86 15.23 5.18
CA PRO A 96 12.81 16.68 5.11
C PRO A 96 12.07 17.13 3.85
N SER A 97 11.85 18.41 3.66
CA SER A 97 11.10 18.96 2.52
C SER A 97 11.57 18.46 1.13
N SER A 98 12.81 18.01 1.06
CA SER A 98 13.36 17.33 -0.11
C SER A 98 14.34 16.25 0.35
N TRP A 99 14.08 15.00 0.02
CA TRP A 99 14.94 13.87 0.37
C TRP A 99 15.25 13.00 -0.84
N ASP A 100 16.44 12.42 -0.81
CA ASP A 100 16.96 11.54 -1.85
C ASP A 100 17.24 10.16 -1.24
N ARG A 101 16.25 9.30 -1.27
CA ARG A 101 16.33 7.94 -0.71
C ARG A 101 15.71 6.92 -1.64
N VAL A 102 16.34 5.76 -1.72
CA VAL A 102 15.82 4.56 -2.39
C VAL A 102 16.04 3.37 -1.47
N ILE A 103 14.96 2.66 -1.15
CA ILE A 103 15.02 1.40 -0.42
C ILE A 103 14.89 0.26 -1.41
N VAL A 104 15.93 -0.53 -1.56
CA VAL A 104 15.95 -1.72 -2.41
C VAL A 104 15.73 -2.94 -1.52
N HIS A 105 14.68 -3.71 -1.79
CA HIS A 105 14.39 -4.96 -1.10
C HIS A 105 14.44 -6.12 -2.11
N ALA A 106 15.47 -6.93 -2.02
CA ALA A 106 15.73 -8.08 -2.86
C ALA A 106 15.22 -9.38 -2.22
N PHE A 107 14.59 -10.23 -3.04
CA PHE A 107 14.04 -11.52 -2.65
C PHE A 107 14.68 -12.64 -3.46
N SER A 108 15.16 -13.68 -2.78
CA SER A 108 15.76 -14.86 -3.40
C SER A 108 14.73 -15.68 -4.18
N ALA A 109 15.17 -16.29 -5.26
CA ALA A 109 14.39 -17.27 -6.00
C ALA A 109 13.99 -18.49 -5.15
N ARG A 110 14.67 -18.73 -4.04
CA ARG A 110 14.30 -19.81 -3.11
C ARG A 110 12.95 -19.58 -2.42
N LEU A 111 12.48 -18.34 -2.34
CA LEU A 111 11.19 -17.98 -1.72
C LEU A 111 9.99 -18.30 -2.62
N PHE A 112 10.20 -18.39 -3.91
CA PHE A 112 9.11 -18.47 -4.89
C PHE A 112 9.26 -19.74 -5.73
N GLU A 113 8.17 -20.45 -5.88
CA GLU A 113 8.04 -21.48 -6.91
C GLU A 113 7.90 -20.82 -8.27
N GLN A 114 7.04 -19.80 -8.37
CA GLN A 114 6.80 -19.05 -9.59
C GLN A 114 6.45 -17.59 -9.28
N LEU A 115 6.78 -16.70 -10.24
CA LEU A 115 6.40 -15.30 -10.27
C LEU A 115 5.83 -14.93 -11.63
N SER A 116 4.77 -14.10 -11.63
CA SER A 116 4.18 -13.56 -12.86
C SER A 116 3.74 -12.12 -12.62
N ILE A 117 4.25 -11.18 -13.43
CA ILE A 117 3.94 -9.75 -13.29
C ILE A 117 3.08 -9.30 -14.45
N HIS A 118 2.01 -8.60 -14.15
CA HIS A 118 1.06 -8.05 -15.11
C HIS A 118 0.76 -6.59 -14.79
N SER A 119 0.53 -5.79 -15.83
CA SER A 119 0.02 -4.43 -15.70
C SER A 119 -1.36 -4.35 -16.34
N VAL A 120 -2.31 -3.73 -15.66
CA VAL A 120 -3.70 -3.57 -16.13
C VAL A 120 -4.05 -2.09 -16.13
N PRO A 121 -4.49 -1.53 -17.28
CA PRO A 121 -4.92 -0.14 -17.38
C PRO A 121 -6.23 0.10 -16.62
N LEU A 122 -6.37 1.27 -16.00
CA LEU A 122 -7.48 1.61 -15.09
C LEU A 122 -8.40 2.73 -15.61
N PHE A 123 -8.11 3.32 -16.77
CA PHE A 123 -8.96 4.27 -17.50
C PHE A 123 -9.45 5.48 -16.67
N PRO A 124 -8.57 6.23 -15.96
CA PRO A 124 -9.00 7.30 -15.05
C PRO A 124 -9.56 8.53 -15.77
N HIS A 125 -9.16 8.77 -17.01
CA HIS A 125 -9.48 10.00 -17.75
C HIS A 125 -10.69 9.88 -18.68
N GLU A 126 -11.30 8.72 -18.75
CA GLU A 126 -12.48 8.52 -19.60
C GLU A 126 -13.73 9.08 -18.95
N LYS A 127 -14.25 10.16 -19.53
CA LYS A 127 -15.50 10.82 -19.12
C LYS A 127 -16.49 10.81 -20.28
N ASN A 128 -17.74 10.48 -19.98
CA ASN A 128 -18.85 10.60 -20.92
C ASN A 128 -19.92 11.51 -20.32
N ALA A 129 -19.94 12.77 -20.74
CA ALA A 129 -20.86 13.78 -20.19
C ALA A 129 -22.36 13.49 -20.43
N SER A 130 -22.68 12.55 -21.32
CA SER A 130 -24.06 12.18 -21.65
C SER A 130 -24.63 11.05 -20.79
N THR A 131 -23.84 10.44 -19.91
CA THR A 131 -24.27 9.33 -19.06
C THR A 131 -24.24 9.71 -17.58
N SER A 132 -25.10 9.07 -16.77
CA SER A 132 -25.08 9.26 -15.32
C SER A 132 -23.73 8.83 -14.70
N LEU A 133 -23.36 9.38 -13.55
CA LEU A 133 -22.14 9.04 -12.84
C LEU A 133 -22.06 7.54 -12.51
N TYR A 134 -23.19 6.95 -12.13
CA TYR A 134 -23.28 5.51 -11.88
C TYR A 134 -22.97 4.70 -13.14
N ALA A 135 -23.56 5.06 -14.29
CA ALA A 135 -23.30 4.37 -15.55
C ALA A 135 -21.83 4.52 -16.01
N GLN A 136 -21.21 5.68 -15.78
CA GLN A 136 -19.79 5.88 -16.06
C GLN A 136 -18.91 4.97 -15.16
N SER A 137 -19.25 4.87 -13.88
CA SER A 137 -18.57 3.99 -12.93
C SER A 137 -18.64 2.53 -13.38
N GLU A 138 -19.83 2.03 -13.70
CA GLU A 138 -20.03 0.65 -14.17
C GLU A 138 -19.32 0.38 -15.51
N GLN A 139 -19.35 1.31 -16.44
CA GLN A 139 -18.62 1.19 -17.72
C GLN A 139 -17.10 1.07 -17.49
N ARG A 140 -16.56 1.86 -16.56
CA ARG A 140 -15.15 1.79 -16.19
C ARG A 140 -14.79 0.46 -15.55
N VAL A 141 -15.59 -0.01 -14.60
CA VAL A 141 -15.42 -1.35 -13.99
C VAL A 141 -15.43 -2.44 -15.05
N GLN A 142 -16.39 -2.39 -16.01
CA GLN A 142 -16.49 -3.38 -17.07
C GLN A 142 -15.26 -3.37 -18.00
N LYS A 143 -14.69 -2.21 -18.31
CA LYS A 143 -13.46 -2.10 -19.09
C LYS A 143 -12.29 -2.76 -18.35
N ILE A 144 -12.14 -2.50 -17.06
CA ILE A 144 -11.10 -3.12 -16.24
C ILE A 144 -11.29 -4.65 -16.21
N ILE A 145 -12.52 -5.16 -16.08
CA ILE A 145 -12.82 -6.61 -16.16
C ILE A 145 -12.34 -7.19 -17.49
N ASN A 146 -12.57 -6.49 -18.59
CA ASN A 146 -12.14 -6.93 -19.90
C ASN A 146 -10.60 -7.01 -20.03
N GLU A 147 -9.87 -6.08 -19.41
CA GLU A 147 -8.42 -6.17 -19.34
C GLU A 147 -7.95 -7.29 -18.40
N LEU A 148 -8.59 -7.46 -17.25
CA LEU A 148 -8.29 -8.57 -16.34
C LEU A 148 -8.43 -9.94 -17.01
N LYS A 149 -9.43 -10.13 -17.87
CA LYS A 149 -9.61 -11.37 -18.63
C LYS A 149 -8.44 -11.72 -19.58
N LYS A 150 -7.66 -10.71 -19.97
CA LYS A 150 -6.47 -10.92 -20.79
C LYS A 150 -5.26 -11.40 -20.01
N VAL A 151 -5.27 -11.16 -18.68
CA VAL A 151 -4.19 -11.60 -17.78
C VAL A 151 -4.16 -13.11 -17.70
N LYS A 152 -3.03 -13.69 -18.06
CA LYS A 152 -2.79 -15.15 -17.99
C LYS A 152 -1.62 -15.42 -17.07
N VAL A 153 -1.94 -15.87 -15.86
CA VAL A 153 -0.93 -16.34 -14.89
C VAL A 153 -0.55 -17.76 -15.28
N PRO A 154 0.73 -18.09 -15.48
CA PRO A 154 1.17 -19.38 -16.03
C PRO A 154 1.18 -20.52 -15.02
N PHE A 155 0.50 -20.36 -13.88
CA PHE A 155 0.38 -21.35 -12.81
C PHE A 155 -1.00 -21.26 -12.15
N GLU A 156 -1.37 -22.32 -11.46
CA GLU A 156 -2.59 -22.35 -10.65
C GLU A 156 -2.46 -21.42 -9.46
N ILE A 157 -3.48 -20.56 -9.26
CA ILE A 157 -3.56 -19.61 -8.16
C ILE A 157 -4.36 -20.24 -7.03
N ASP A 158 -3.76 -20.37 -5.85
CA ASP A 158 -4.40 -20.85 -4.62
C ASP A 158 -4.04 -19.90 -3.47
N SER A 159 -5.03 -19.39 -2.75
CA SER A 159 -4.83 -18.48 -1.62
C SER A 159 -3.98 -19.05 -0.48
N ARG A 160 -3.72 -20.36 -0.46
CA ARG A 160 -2.85 -21.01 0.54
C ARG A 160 -1.37 -20.81 0.26
N ASP A 161 -0.98 -20.60 -1.00
CA ASP A 161 0.43 -20.48 -1.42
C ASP A 161 0.69 -19.31 -2.37
N THR A 162 -0.35 -18.66 -2.90
CA THR A 162 -0.21 -17.58 -3.86
C THR A 162 -0.74 -16.26 -3.31
N ILE A 163 0.03 -15.20 -3.49
CA ILE A 163 -0.33 -13.82 -3.15
C ILE A 163 -0.04 -12.89 -4.32
N SER A 164 -0.82 -11.83 -4.48
CA SER A 164 -0.52 -10.76 -5.42
C SER A 164 -0.01 -9.52 -4.68
N LEU A 165 1.24 -9.12 -4.95
CA LEU A 165 1.74 -7.81 -4.59
C LEU A 165 1.23 -6.81 -5.62
N THR A 166 0.43 -5.83 -5.16
CA THR A 166 -0.38 -5.01 -6.05
C THR A 166 -0.13 -3.53 -5.78
N TYR A 167 0.40 -2.83 -6.79
CA TYR A 167 0.76 -1.41 -6.68
C TYR A 167 0.09 -0.60 -7.76
N PHE A 168 -0.55 0.50 -7.37
CA PHE A 168 -1.26 1.40 -8.26
C PHE A 168 -0.42 2.64 -8.58
N ASP A 169 -0.59 3.19 -9.77
CA ASP A 169 -0.30 4.60 -9.99
C ASP A 169 -1.16 5.41 -9.04
N GLY A 170 -0.54 6.11 -8.09
CA GLY A 170 -1.24 6.70 -6.96
C GLY A 170 -1.94 8.03 -7.26
N ALA A 171 -1.69 8.63 -8.44
CA ALA A 171 -2.31 9.89 -8.83
C ALA A 171 -3.73 9.73 -9.41
N ILE A 172 -4.20 8.49 -9.63
CA ILE A 172 -5.39 8.22 -10.45
C ILE A 172 -6.66 7.84 -9.68
N GLY A 173 -6.56 7.57 -8.37
CA GLY A 173 -7.72 7.26 -7.52
C GLY A 173 -8.59 6.11 -8.06
N SER A 174 -7.98 4.99 -8.44
CA SER A 174 -8.66 3.92 -9.18
C SER A 174 -8.81 2.61 -8.42
N GLU A 175 -8.40 2.58 -7.17
CA GLU A 175 -8.31 1.38 -6.35
C GLU A 175 -9.66 0.67 -6.20
N ASP A 176 -10.72 1.46 -6.00
CA ASP A 176 -12.07 0.92 -5.78
C ASP A 176 -12.69 0.36 -7.06
N PHE A 177 -12.46 1.01 -8.21
CA PHE A 177 -12.87 0.48 -9.52
C PHE A 177 -12.18 -0.86 -9.82
N PHE A 178 -10.89 -0.95 -9.53
CA PHE A 178 -10.14 -2.18 -9.67
C PHE A 178 -10.66 -3.26 -8.71
N THR A 179 -10.89 -2.92 -7.45
CA THR A 179 -11.40 -3.85 -6.44
C THR A 179 -12.76 -4.41 -6.84
N LYS A 180 -13.70 -3.55 -7.29
CA LYS A 180 -15.00 -3.97 -7.84
C LYS A 180 -14.82 -4.91 -9.05
N ALA A 181 -13.93 -4.57 -9.97
CA ALA A 181 -13.65 -5.39 -11.15
C ALA A 181 -13.06 -6.75 -10.77
N MET A 182 -12.16 -6.79 -9.80
CA MET A 182 -11.58 -8.03 -9.27
C MET A 182 -12.64 -8.95 -8.67
N TYR A 183 -13.52 -8.42 -7.81
CA TYR A 183 -14.62 -9.17 -7.22
C TYR A 183 -15.58 -9.72 -8.27
N GLN A 184 -15.96 -8.91 -9.26
CA GLN A 184 -16.87 -9.31 -10.31
C GLN A 184 -16.25 -10.32 -11.27
N SER A 185 -14.95 -10.22 -11.56
CA SER A 185 -14.25 -11.14 -12.47
C SER A 185 -14.09 -12.53 -11.91
N LYS A 186 -13.97 -12.68 -10.58
CA LYS A 186 -13.71 -13.95 -9.85
C LYS A 186 -12.52 -14.74 -10.38
N GLN A 187 -11.56 -14.07 -11.04
CA GLN A 187 -10.52 -14.74 -11.82
C GLN A 187 -9.32 -15.18 -10.98
N PHE A 188 -9.01 -14.47 -9.89
CA PHE A 188 -7.78 -14.68 -9.13
C PHE A 188 -8.08 -14.96 -7.66
N PRO A 189 -8.22 -16.24 -7.27
CA PRO A 189 -8.57 -16.63 -5.89
C PRO A 189 -7.36 -16.54 -4.95
N CYS A 190 -6.79 -15.34 -4.78
CA CYS A 190 -5.70 -15.06 -3.83
C CYS A 190 -5.87 -13.70 -3.17
N TYR A 191 -5.06 -13.44 -2.15
CA TYR A 191 -5.03 -12.13 -1.50
C TYR A 191 -4.23 -11.13 -2.34
N PHE A 192 -4.70 -9.87 -2.33
CA PHE A 192 -4.06 -8.72 -2.94
C PHE A 192 -3.55 -7.81 -1.83
N ILE A 193 -2.25 -7.58 -1.79
CA ILE A 193 -1.57 -6.77 -0.79
C ILE A 193 -0.68 -5.76 -1.49
N GLY A 194 -0.74 -4.52 -1.07
CA GLY A 194 0.02 -3.43 -1.65
C GLY A 194 -0.63 -2.10 -1.33
N GLY A 195 -0.66 -1.21 -2.30
CA GLY A 195 -1.25 0.11 -2.15
C GLY A 195 -0.91 1.02 -3.32
N SER A 196 -1.41 2.23 -3.23
CA SER A 196 -1.14 3.27 -4.20
C SER A 196 0.20 3.92 -3.92
N ALA A 197 0.96 4.18 -4.97
CA ALA A 197 2.18 4.96 -4.91
C ALA A 197 1.87 6.36 -4.32
N GLY A 198 2.76 6.87 -3.47
CA GLY A 198 2.41 8.04 -2.65
C GLY A 198 2.67 9.39 -3.30
N GLY A 199 3.77 9.54 -4.01
CA GLY A 199 4.16 10.81 -4.63
C GLY A 199 4.49 11.92 -3.64
N LYS A 200 4.47 13.16 -4.11
CA LYS A 200 4.74 14.38 -3.31
C LYS A 200 3.54 14.85 -2.49
N LEU A 201 2.46 14.09 -2.44
CA LEU A 201 1.17 14.45 -1.85
C LEU A 201 0.46 15.61 -2.57
N ASP A 202 0.86 15.90 -3.78
CA ASP A 202 0.21 16.87 -4.66
C ASP A 202 -0.81 16.19 -5.62
N PHE A 203 -0.93 14.86 -5.54
CA PHE A 203 -1.80 14.00 -6.36
C PHE A 203 -1.59 14.16 -7.87
N LYS A 204 -0.39 14.59 -8.31
CA LYS A 204 -0.10 14.82 -9.73
C LYS A 204 0.71 13.70 -10.36
N ASN A 205 1.61 13.10 -9.61
CA ASN A 205 2.52 12.11 -10.15
C ASN A 205 2.97 11.13 -9.06
N ALA A 206 2.60 9.88 -9.19
CA ALA A 206 2.98 8.81 -8.27
C ALA A 206 3.09 7.46 -9.02
N PRO A 207 4.07 7.32 -9.94
CA PRO A 207 4.15 6.19 -10.85
C PRO A 207 4.66 4.91 -10.18
N VAL A 208 4.38 3.80 -10.89
CA VAL A 208 4.98 2.49 -10.68
C VAL A 208 5.74 2.11 -11.96
N ALA A 209 6.82 1.37 -11.83
CA ALA A 209 7.59 0.85 -12.96
C ALA A 209 7.81 -0.66 -12.84
N VAL A 210 7.91 -1.34 -13.97
CA VAL A 210 8.29 -2.76 -14.05
C VAL A 210 9.46 -2.87 -15.02
N ASN A 211 10.58 -3.41 -14.53
CA ASN A 211 11.79 -3.61 -15.32
C ASN A 211 12.21 -2.35 -16.09
N GLY A 212 12.18 -1.20 -15.43
CA GLY A 212 12.54 0.10 -16.00
C GLY A 212 11.42 0.79 -16.80
N GLU A 213 10.34 0.11 -17.14
CA GLU A 213 9.22 0.68 -17.90
C GLU A 213 8.15 1.26 -16.96
N ILE A 214 7.82 2.54 -17.13
CA ILE A 214 6.76 3.22 -16.35
C ILE A 214 5.39 2.68 -16.76
N LYS A 215 4.55 2.37 -15.78
CA LYS A 215 3.18 1.91 -15.95
C LYS A 215 2.21 2.99 -15.49
N SER A 216 1.97 3.97 -16.36
CA SER A 216 1.00 5.05 -16.10
C SER A 216 -0.43 4.55 -16.15
N ASP A 217 -1.33 5.21 -15.39
CA ASP A 217 -2.77 4.90 -15.35
C ASP A 217 -3.09 3.42 -15.14
N SER A 218 -2.23 2.72 -14.42
CA SER A 218 -2.28 1.26 -14.35
C SER A 218 -2.10 0.76 -12.92
N VAL A 219 -2.52 -0.48 -12.72
CA VAL A 219 -2.13 -1.30 -11.57
C VAL A 219 -1.10 -2.34 -12.03
N VAL A 220 -0.07 -2.54 -11.22
CA VAL A 220 0.91 -3.62 -11.37
C VAL A 220 0.57 -4.72 -10.39
N MET A 221 0.38 -5.94 -10.86
CA MET A 221 0.11 -7.14 -10.08
C MET A 221 1.28 -8.11 -10.23
N CYS A 222 1.94 -8.43 -9.13
CA CYS A 222 2.97 -9.46 -9.07
C CYS A 222 2.40 -10.68 -8.35
N PHE A 223 1.96 -11.68 -9.09
CA PHE A 223 1.53 -12.96 -8.53
C PHE A 223 2.77 -13.75 -8.11
N ALA A 224 2.87 -14.03 -6.84
CA ALA A 224 3.97 -14.75 -6.22
C ALA A 224 3.47 -16.06 -5.61
N LYS A 225 3.80 -17.18 -6.23
CA LYS A 225 3.60 -18.52 -5.65
C LYS A 225 4.78 -18.85 -4.78
N VAL A 226 4.51 -19.02 -3.49
CA VAL A 226 5.54 -19.28 -2.48
C VAL A 226 6.07 -20.70 -2.61
N ALA A 227 7.38 -20.88 -2.53
CA ALA A 227 8.01 -22.19 -2.68
C ALA A 227 7.63 -23.13 -1.51
N PRO A 228 7.59 -24.46 -1.74
CA PRO A 228 7.38 -25.43 -0.68
C PRO A 228 8.35 -25.21 0.49
N GLY A 229 7.80 -25.27 1.71
CA GLY A 229 8.56 -24.99 2.94
C GLY A 229 8.49 -23.55 3.43
N TYR A 230 8.01 -22.63 2.60
CA TYR A 230 7.69 -21.25 3.01
C TYR A 230 6.19 -21.04 3.09
N ARG A 231 5.79 -20.06 3.86
CA ARG A 231 4.38 -19.60 4.00
C ARG A 231 4.37 -18.09 4.10
N TYR A 232 3.26 -17.50 3.72
CA TYR A 232 3.02 -16.09 3.96
C TYR A 232 1.91 -15.88 4.99
N GLY A 233 1.87 -14.73 5.59
CA GLY A 233 0.76 -14.29 6.43
C GLY A 233 0.56 -12.80 6.29
N ILE A 234 -0.68 -12.38 6.44
CA ILE A 234 -1.10 -11.00 6.29
C ILE A 234 -1.53 -10.49 7.65
N MET A 235 -1.02 -9.33 8.03
CA MET A 235 -1.46 -8.60 9.18
C MET A 235 -2.09 -7.29 8.73
N LYS A 236 -3.25 -6.95 9.30
CA LYS A 236 -3.86 -5.63 9.23
C LYS A 236 -3.84 -5.01 10.61
N SER A 237 -3.60 -3.71 10.70
CA SER A 237 -3.65 -2.97 11.95
C SER A 237 -4.19 -1.58 11.72
N HIS A 238 -5.05 -1.14 12.63
CA HIS A 238 -5.48 0.25 12.74
C HIS A 238 -5.58 0.63 14.23
N ASN A 239 -5.52 1.92 14.49
CA ASN A 239 -5.56 2.46 15.85
C ASN A 239 -6.86 3.21 16.16
N PHE A 240 -7.99 2.68 15.73
CA PHE A 240 -9.31 3.31 15.94
C PHE A 240 -10.26 2.37 16.65
N ASP A 241 -11.09 2.95 17.54
CA ASP A 241 -12.25 2.30 18.14
C ASP A 241 -13.54 2.83 17.54
N ASN A 242 -14.50 1.94 17.32
CA ASN A 242 -15.83 2.31 16.86
C ASN A 242 -16.57 3.03 18.01
N THR A 243 -17.07 4.25 17.76
CA THR A 243 -17.86 5.01 18.73
C THR A 243 -19.31 4.54 18.81
N GLN A 244 -19.73 3.63 17.92
CA GLN A 244 -21.10 3.16 17.70
C GLN A 244 -22.06 4.24 17.15
N HIS A 245 -21.56 5.46 16.87
CA HIS A 245 -22.30 6.53 16.20
C HIS A 245 -21.94 6.55 14.72
N GLY A 246 -22.91 6.88 13.90
CA GLY A 246 -22.69 6.92 12.44
C GLY A 246 -23.93 7.39 11.71
N PHE A 247 -23.86 7.28 10.39
CA PHE A 247 -24.94 7.65 9.48
C PHE A 247 -24.94 6.74 8.25
N ASP A 248 -26.08 6.69 7.56
CA ASP A 248 -26.21 5.94 6.32
C ASP A 248 -25.97 6.85 5.12
N ILE A 249 -25.23 6.34 4.14
CA ILE A 249 -24.87 7.09 2.91
C ILE A 249 -26.08 7.20 1.98
N VAL A 250 -26.41 8.42 1.56
CA VAL A 250 -27.50 8.69 0.61
C VAL A 250 -26.99 9.16 -0.74
N ASP A 251 -26.15 10.19 -0.78
CA ASP A 251 -25.62 10.73 -2.02
C ASP A 251 -24.12 10.81 -1.97
N PHE A 252 -23.48 9.99 -2.82
CA PHE A 252 -22.04 9.88 -2.96
C PHE A 252 -21.63 9.88 -4.42
N ASN A 253 -20.71 10.77 -4.76
CA ASN A 253 -20.12 10.83 -6.09
C ASN A 253 -18.81 10.01 -6.13
N PRO A 254 -18.78 8.83 -6.76
CA PRO A 254 -17.60 7.96 -6.81
C PRO A 254 -16.46 8.52 -7.67
N MET A 255 -16.75 9.46 -8.59
CA MET A 255 -15.72 10.05 -9.45
C MET A 255 -14.89 11.13 -8.73
N THR A 256 -15.48 11.80 -7.75
CA THR A 256 -14.83 12.83 -6.91
C THR A 256 -14.65 12.38 -5.46
N ARG A 257 -15.19 11.20 -5.11
CA ARG A 257 -15.20 10.65 -3.75
C ARG A 257 -15.83 11.62 -2.74
N THR A 258 -16.90 12.29 -3.15
CA THR A 258 -17.58 13.31 -2.36
C THR A 258 -18.93 12.81 -1.85
N LEU A 259 -19.11 12.86 -0.53
CA LEU A 259 -20.34 12.53 0.19
C LEU A 259 -21.12 13.82 0.47
N SER A 260 -22.30 13.95 -0.14
CA SER A 260 -23.09 15.18 -0.09
C SER A 260 -24.26 15.10 0.90
N SER A 261 -24.87 13.92 1.07
CA SER A 261 -25.98 13.73 1.99
C SER A 261 -26.01 12.37 2.66
N VAL A 262 -26.51 12.39 3.90
CA VAL A 262 -26.55 11.24 4.81
C VAL A 262 -27.88 11.19 5.55
N LEU A 263 -28.27 10.02 6.04
CA LEU A 263 -29.37 9.83 6.99
C LEU A 263 -28.83 9.57 8.39
N ASN A 264 -29.29 10.33 9.37
CA ASN A 264 -29.03 10.06 10.79
C ASN A 264 -29.90 8.91 11.32
N ASP A 265 -29.74 8.54 12.60
CA ASP A 265 -30.52 7.48 13.24
C ASP A 265 -32.02 7.79 13.37
N GLN A 266 -32.42 9.06 13.20
CA GLN A 266 -33.82 9.50 13.16
C GLN A 266 -34.37 9.55 11.73
N LEU A 267 -33.62 9.03 10.73
CA LEU A 267 -33.97 9.07 9.30
C LEU A 267 -34.13 10.49 8.75
N GLN A 268 -33.42 11.46 9.31
CA GLN A 268 -33.39 12.84 8.82
C GLN A 268 -32.24 13.03 7.86
N LEU A 269 -32.55 13.57 6.69
CA LEU A 269 -31.58 13.92 5.67
C LEU A 269 -30.82 15.18 6.07
N GLN A 270 -29.47 15.12 5.99
CA GLN A 270 -28.59 16.25 6.31
C GLN A 270 -27.25 16.10 5.58
N THR A 271 -26.44 17.15 5.60
CA THR A 271 -25.06 17.04 5.13
C THR A 271 -24.20 16.32 6.19
N PRO A 272 -23.10 15.66 5.80
CA PRO A 272 -22.20 15.03 6.75
C PRO A 272 -21.54 16.05 7.71
N VAL A 273 -21.31 17.29 7.28
CA VAL A 273 -20.80 18.38 8.15
C VAL A 273 -21.83 18.78 9.20
N GLU A 274 -23.10 18.91 8.85
CA GLU A 274 -24.19 19.18 9.84
C GLU A 274 -24.26 18.07 10.89
N TRP A 275 -24.18 16.80 10.46
CA TRP A 275 -24.17 15.66 11.37
C TRP A 275 -23.00 15.72 12.36
N LEU A 276 -21.78 15.97 11.85
CA LEU A 276 -20.57 16.08 12.67
C LEU A 276 -20.64 17.28 13.64
N CYS A 277 -21.11 18.44 13.18
CA CYS A 277 -21.27 19.62 14.02
C CYS A 277 -22.28 19.37 15.16
N HIS A 278 -23.35 18.66 14.88
CA HIS A 278 -24.30 18.24 15.90
C HIS A 278 -23.67 17.27 16.91
N TYR A 279 -22.97 16.24 16.43
CA TYR A 279 -22.30 15.25 17.26
C TYR A 279 -21.25 15.88 18.19
N PHE A 280 -20.41 16.76 17.68
CA PHE A 280 -19.34 17.41 18.43
C PHE A 280 -19.79 18.68 19.18
N ASN A 281 -21.02 19.12 19.00
CA ASN A 281 -21.52 20.40 19.49
C ASN A 281 -20.56 21.56 19.12
N CYS A 282 -20.22 21.67 17.82
CA CYS A 282 -19.27 22.65 17.32
C CYS A 282 -19.76 23.31 16.02
N THR A 283 -19.06 24.37 15.59
CA THR A 283 -19.31 25.01 14.29
C THR A 283 -18.42 24.36 13.20
N PRO A 284 -18.75 24.50 11.91
CA PRO A 284 -17.93 23.96 10.82
C PRO A 284 -16.47 24.40 10.85
N GLN A 285 -16.17 25.63 11.31
CA GLN A 285 -14.82 26.19 11.42
C GLN A 285 -13.95 25.43 12.42
N ASN A 286 -14.58 24.80 13.44
CA ASN A 286 -13.87 24.05 14.47
C ASN A 286 -13.82 22.55 14.19
N LEU A 287 -14.44 22.09 13.09
CA LEU A 287 -14.59 20.68 12.80
C LEU A 287 -13.26 20.01 12.41
N GLU A 288 -12.39 20.74 11.68
CA GLU A 288 -11.09 20.22 11.24
C GLU A 288 -10.24 19.73 12.45
N SER A 289 -10.25 20.50 13.54
CA SER A 289 -9.50 20.12 14.76
C SER A 289 -10.03 18.81 15.38
N LYS A 290 -11.33 18.51 15.23
CA LYS A 290 -11.93 17.27 15.72
C LYS A 290 -11.54 16.07 14.86
N LEU A 291 -11.41 16.24 13.57
CA LEU A 291 -11.02 15.19 12.63
C LEU A 291 -9.54 14.78 12.77
N ASN A 292 -8.73 15.47 13.56
CA ASN A 292 -7.40 15.00 13.96
C ASN A 292 -7.45 13.76 14.87
N GLU A 293 -8.50 13.63 15.70
CA GLU A 293 -8.70 12.51 16.63
C GLU A 293 -9.73 11.49 16.13
N TYR A 294 -10.51 11.86 15.12
CA TYR A 294 -11.59 11.03 14.61
C TYR A 294 -11.45 10.77 13.10
N SER A 295 -12.00 9.66 12.69
CA SER A 295 -12.11 9.27 11.28
C SER A 295 -13.44 8.56 11.09
N PHE A 296 -13.65 7.98 9.91
CA PHE A 296 -14.78 7.11 9.66
C PHE A 296 -14.31 5.69 9.37
N GLY A 297 -15.23 4.72 9.50
CA GLY A 297 -15.01 3.34 9.16
C GLY A 297 -16.27 2.66 8.66
N VAL A 298 -16.07 1.64 7.85
CA VAL A 298 -17.12 0.72 7.37
C VAL A 298 -16.83 -0.65 7.95
N GLU A 299 -17.84 -1.31 8.50
CA GLU A 299 -17.74 -2.69 8.96
C GLU A 299 -18.04 -3.65 7.81
N VAL A 300 -17.13 -4.59 7.59
CA VAL A 300 -17.32 -5.69 6.63
C VAL A 300 -17.03 -7.00 7.33
N GLY A 301 -18.06 -7.74 7.65
CA GLY A 301 -17.97 -8.86 8.58
C GLY A 301 -17.52 -8.41 9.96
N ASP A 302 -16.47 -9.01 10.49
CA ASP A 302 -15.89 -8.68 11.80
C ASP A 302 -14.74 -7.65 11.71
N GLU A 303 -14.50 -7.06 10.55
CA GLU A 303 -13.39 -6.14 10.32
C GLU A 303 -13.87 -4.70 10.07
N MET A 304 -13.18 -3.74 10.68
CA MET A 304 -13.36 -2.31 10.44
C MET A 304 -12.36 -1.83 9.38
N PHE A 305 -12.87 -1.16 8.35
CA PHE A 305 -12.08 -0.52 7.30
C PHE A 305 -12.16 1.00 7.42
N ILE A 306 -11.04 1.62 7.73
CA ILE A 306 -10.96 3.07 7.96
C ILE A 306 -11.16 3.83 6.66
N ARG A 307 -11.94 4.92 6.74
CA ARG A 307 -12.31 5.83 5.66
C ARG A 307 -11.97 7.26 6.08
N SER A 308 -10.83 7.75 5.64
CA SER A 308 -10.34 9.06 6.07
C SER A 308 -10.88 10.18 5.19
N VAL A 309 -11.30 11.27 5.82
CA VAL A 309 -11.69 12.51 5.17
C VAL A 309 -10.47 13.16 4.54
N ALA A 310 -10.60 13.58 3.28
CA ALA A 310 -9.59 14.32 2.55
C ALA A 310 -9.84 15.84 2.66
N THR A 311 -11.10 16.27 2.56
CA THR A 311 -11.47 17.70 2.55
C THR A 311 -12.85 17.90 3.13
N ILE A 312 -13.02 18.97 3.93
CA ILE A 312 -14.32 19.53 4.33
C ILE A 312 -14.68 20.59 3.29
N ASN A 313 -15.76 20.40 2.56
CA ASN A 313 -16.17 21.32 1.50
C ASN A 313 -17.11 22.42 2.04
N ALA A 314 -17.11 23.57 1.37
CA ALA A 314 -17.90 24.74 1.80
C ALA A 314 -19.43 24.52 1.74
N ASP A 315 -19.90 23.57 0.93
CA ASP A 315 -21.29 23.17 0.80
C ASP A 315 -21.78 22.17 1.86
N GLY A 316 -20.92 21.83 2.81
CA GLY A 316 -21.22 20.86 3.86
C GLY A 316 -20.98 19.40 3.47
N SER A 317 -20.51 19.14 2.26
CA SER A 317 -20.08 17.81 1.84
C SER A 317 -18.67 17.46 2.36
N LEU A 318 -18.33 16.18 2.36
CA LEU A 318 -16.99 15.69 2.68
C LEU A 318 -16.41 14.93 1.49
N SER A 319 -15.18 15.24 1.11
CA SER A 319 -14.40 14.39 0.20
C SER A 319 -13.54 13.42 0.98
N PHE A 320 -13.37 12.20 0.43
CA PHE A 320 -12.65 11.10 1.09
C PHE A 320 -11.49 10.60 0.23
N PHE A 321 -10.57 9.87 0.86
CA PHE A 321 -9.51 9.13 0.15
C PHE A 321 -9.99 7.79 -0.40
N SER A 322 -11.21 7.37 -0.12
CA SER A 322 -11.79 6.08 -0.49
C SER A 322 -13.24 6.21 -0.97
N ASP A 323 -13.74 5.16 -1.56
CA ASP A 323 -15.09 5.02 -2.10
C ASP A 323 -16.05 4.38 -1.10
N PHE A 324 -17.35 4.52 -1.39
CA PHE A 324 -18.45 3.94 -0.61
C PHE A 324 -19.54 3.39 -1.53
N GLY A 325 -20.32 2.44 -1.01
CA GLY A 325 -21.57 2.01 -1.61
C GLY A 325 -22.78 2.84 -1.13
N PHE A 326 -23.77 2.95 -2.00
CA PHE A 326 -25.07 3.50 -1.60
C PHE A 326 -25.69 2.65 -0.48
N GLY A 327 -26.19 3.29 0.57
CA GLY A 327 -26.82 2.62 1.71
C GLY A 327 -25.83 1.95 2.69
N GLU A 328 -24.52 2.08 2.46
CA GLU A 328 -23.55 1.69 3.47
C GLU A 328 -23.63 2.62 4.69
N ARG A 329 -23.38 2.04 5.88
CA ARG A 329 -23.28 2.81 7.12
C ARG A 329 -21.84 3.17 7.40
N LEU A 330 -21.58 4.46 7.57
CA LEU A 330 -20.31 4.98 8.06
C LEU A 330 -20.38 5.19 9.57
N PHE A 331 -19.50 4.51 10.29
CA PHE A 331 -19.30 4.71 11.72
C PHE A 331 -18.24 5.77 11.98
N LEU A 332 -18.48 6.67 12.90
CA LEU A 332 -17.44 7.53 13.45
C LEU A 332 -16.52 6.69 14.33
N VAL A 333 -15.22 6.80 14.10
CA VAL A 333 -14.21 6.05 14.86
C VAL A 333 -13.25 7.02 15.53
N LYS A 334 -12.80 6.70 16.75
CA LYS A 334 -11.89 7.53 17.54
C LYS A 334 -10.49 6.92 17.57
N ALA A 335 -9.47 7.74 17.37
CA ALA A 335 -8.08 7.32 17.42
C ALA A 335 -7.65 6.92 18.84
N LYS A 336 -6.88 5.85 18.91
CA LYS A 336 -6.14 5.36 20.09
C LYS A 336 -4.64 5.58 19.93
N ASP A 337 -3.91 5.25 21.00
CA ASP A 337 -2.47 5.17 20.91
C ASP A 337 -2.04 4.21 19.79
N PHE A 338 -1.33 4.77 18.84
CA PHE A 338 -0.93 4.12 17.62
C PHE A 338 0.10 3.02 17.85
N VAL A 339 1.13 3.29 18.65
CA VAL A 339 2.23 2.37 18.92
C VAL A 339 1.74 1.18 19.71
N GLN A 340 0.91 1.42 20.75
CA GLN A 340 0.34 0.35 21.57
C GLN A 340 -0.57 -0.55 20.74
N SER A 341 -1.46 0.02 19.92
CA SER A 341 -2.39 -0.73 19.07
C SER A 341 -1.63 -1.63 18.10
N THR A 342 -0.70 -1.06 17.33
CA THR A 342 0.09 -1.81 16.34
C THR A 342 0.95 -2.89 16.98
N THR A 343 1.55 -2.59 18.15
CA THR A 343 2.37 -3.55 18.89
C THR A 343 1.53 -4.74 19.39
N ALA A 344 0.33 -4.46 19.90
CA ALA A 344 -0.59 -5.50 20.36
C ALA A 344 -1.02 -6.41 19.19
N ASP A 345 -1.42 -5.81 18.07
CA ASP A 345 -1.81 -6.55 16.86
C ASP A 345 -0.67 -7.42 16.33
N TYR A 346 0.55 -6.88 16.30
CA TYR A 346 1.72 -7.62 15.86
C TYR A 346 2.06 -8.80 16.78
N ARG A 347 2.00 -8.61 18.08
CA ARG A 347 2.20 -9.70 19.06
C ARG A 347 1.14 -10.80 18.89
N LYS A 348 -0.13 -10.41 18.75
CA LYS A 348 -1.24 -11.33 18.49
C LYS A 348 -1.03 -12.09 17.19
N PHE A 349 -0.62 -11.39 16.12
CA PHE A 349 -0.33 -12.00 14.84
C PHE A 349 0.80 -13.04 14.92
N LEU A 350 1.91 -12.72 15.61
CA LEU A 350 3.04 -13.62 15.75
C LEU A 350 2.77 -14.84 16.66
N ALA A 351 1.91 -14.70 17.67
CA ALA A 351 1.62 -15.77 18.63
C ALA A 351 1.10 -17.07 17.98
N GLY A 352 0.43 -16.94 16.81
CA GLY A 352 -0.09 -18.10 16.06
C GLY A 352 0.86 -18.61 14.96
N LYS A 353 2.11 -18.15 14.90
CA LYS A 353 3.03 -18.49 13.81
C LYS A 353 4.07 -19.53 14.22
N PRO A 354 4.51 -20.40 13.29
CA PRO A 354 5.43 -21.49 13.60
C PRO A 354 6.87 -21.02 13.89
N SER A 355 7.25 -19.84 13.41
CA SER A 355 8.60 -19.27 13.55
C SER A 355 8.57 -17.75 13.42
N LYS A 356 9.73 -17.11 13.59
CA LYS A 356 9.89 -15.69 13.20
C LYS A 356 9.88 -15.54 11.68
N PRO A 357 9.33 -14.45 11.13
CA PRO A 357 9.35 -14.21 9.70
C PRO A 357 10.77 -14.01 9.17
N VAL A 358 11.06 -14.53 7.98
CA VAL A 358 12.34 -14.36 7.28
C VAL A 358 12.33 -13.14 6.37
N ALA A 359 11.14 -12.64 6.02
CA ALA A 359 10.94 -11.45 5.20
C ALA A 359 9.69 -10.69 5.66
N MET A 360 9.68 -9.39 5.41
CA MET A 360 8.56 -8.52 5.74
C MET A 360 8.44 -7.39 4.71
N ILE A 361 7.26 -7.20 4.14
CA ILE A 361 6.92 -6.05 3.31
C ILE A 361 5.91 -5.19 4.08
N LEU A 362 6.17 -3.90 4.13
CA LEU A 362 5.37 -2.92 4.85
C LEU A 362 4.65 -2.01 3.86
N ASN A 363 3.32 -1.96 3.95
CA ASN A 363 2.50 -0.97 3.24
C ASN A 363 1.84 -0.09 4.30
N ASP A 364 2.39 1.09 4.53
CA ASP A 364 1.93 2.02 5.55
C ASP A 364 1.24 3.24 4.93
N CYS A 365 0.07 3.58 5.44
CA CYS A 365 -0.68 4.74 4.96
C CYS A 365 0.03 6.04 5.36
N ILE A 366 0.19 6.97 4.41
CA ILE A 366 0.79 8.28 4.67
C ILE A 366 0.09 9.05 5.79
N LEU A 367 -1.22 8.90 5.93
CA LEU A 367 -1.99 9.57 7.00
C LEU A 367 -1.55 9.12 8.39
N ARG A 368 -1.10 7.89 8.55
CA ARG A 368 -0.54 7.42 9.82
C ARG A 368 0.73 8.17 10.17
N ARG A 369 1.59 8.43 9.19
CA ARG A 369 2.80 9.23 9.36
C ARG A 369 2.48 10.69 9.67
N LEU A 370 1.51 11.29 9.00
CA LEU A 370 1.15 12.70 9.20
C LEU A 370 0.49 12.94 10.55
N ASN A 371 -0.28 11.96 11.05
CA ASN A 371 -1.00 12.09 12.33
C ASN A 371 -0.10 11.89 13.57
N ASP A 372 1.07 11.30 13.41
CA ASP A 372 1.99 11.06 14.53
C ASP A 372 3.45 11.19 14.10
N PRO A 373 3.92 12.42 13.85
CA PRO A 373 5.29 12.66 13.41
C PRO A 373 6.34 12.37 14.48
N GLU A 374 5.99 12.43 15.78
CA GLU A 374 6.95 12.27 16.88
C GLU A 374 7.15 10.80 17.28
N SER A 375 6.12 9.97 17.24
CA SER A 375 6.23 8.54 17.57
C SER A 375 6.89 7.70 16.46
N LEU A 376 7.34 8.33 15.39
CA LEU A 376 8.12 7.72 14.29
C LEU A 376 9.42 7.03 14.75
N SER A 377 9.90 7.34 15.95
CA SER A 377 11.15 6.78 16.48
C SER A 377 11.03 5.38 17.08
N TRP A 378 9.82 4.91 17.43
CA TRP A 378 9.60 3.65 18.14
C TRP A 378 8.47 2.82 17.56
N GLY A 379 8.78 1.62 17.16
CA GLY A 379 7.80 0.54 17.00
C GLY A 379 7.21 0.38 15.61
N LEU A 380 6.87 -0.84 15.35
CA LEU A 380 6.22 -1.41 14.18
C LEU A 380 4.91 -0.69 13.82
N ARG A 381 4.91 0.06 12.74
CA ARG A 381 3.75 0.77 12.20
C ARG A 381 3.40 0.19 10.85
N VAL A 382 2.32 -0.63 10.73
CA VAL A 382 2.38 -1.52 9.58
C VAL A 382 1.08 -2.19 9.17
N GLY A 383 0.84 -2.28 7.83
CA GLY A 383 0.21 -3.42 7.20
C GLY A 383 1.30 -4.35 6.66
N PHE A 384 1.39 -5.57 7.12
CA PHE A 384 2.50 -6.47 6.82
C PHE A 384 2.12 -7.60 5.87
N LEU A 385 3.01 -7.89 4.93
CA LEU A 385 3.16 -9.24 4.40
C LEU A 385 4.36 -9.88 5.07
N HIS A 386 4.17 -11.01 5.69
CA HIS A 386 5.24 -11.83 6.25
C HIS A 386 5.41 -13.10 5.41
N VAL A 387 6.68 -13.50 5.23
CA VAL A 387 7.04 -14.80 4.67
C VAL A 387 7.81 -15.56 5.74
N TRP A 388 7.47 -16.82 5.96
CA TRP A 388 8.13 -17.75 6.88
C TRP A 388 8.81 -18.86 6.14
#